data_6d8a680632db79cb74305cb4edc668b1
#
_entry.id   6d8a680632db79cb74305cb4edc668b1
#
_cell.length_a   1.000
_cell.length_b   1.000
_cell.length_c   1.000
_cell.angle_alpha   90.00
_cell.angle_beta   90.00
_cell.angle_gamma   90.00
#
_symmetry.space_group_name_H-M   'P 1'
#
loop_
_entity.id
_entity.type
_entity.pdbx_description
1 polymer ?
#
loop_
_entity_poly.entity_id
_entity_poly.type
_entity_poly.pdbx_seq_one_letter_code
_entity_poly.pdbx_strand_id
1 'polypeptide(L)'
;MKVAISSVGYDVNSMVDFRFGRCAYFIIADTETNEIKSIQNPNVYAASGAGIQSAQTVVNEDVGAVISGQMGPNAHRVIAAANIPVYISAGGTVAENLERFKRDELEQMSQPSVAEKFGMGMGPGMGRGGGGRGRWWQQ
;
A
#
# COMPACT_ATOMS: atom_id res chain seq x y z
N MET A 1 9.80 -12.99 -6.95
CA MET A 1 9.72 -11.69 -6.30
C MET A 1 8.72 -11.74 -5.16
N LYS A 2 9.08 -11.18 -4.02
CA LYS A 2 8.16 -11.07 -2.90
C LYS A 2 7.38 -9.79 -3.00
N VAL A 3 6.09 -9.84 -2.65
CA VAL A 3 5.20 -8.68 -2.69
C VAL A 3 4.51 -8.56 -1.35
N ALA A 4 4.50 -7.36 -0.77
CA ALA A 4 3.80 -7.11 0.49
C ALA A 4 2.46 -6.46 0.21
N ILE A 5 1.41 -6.94 0.86
CA ILE A 5 0.06 -6.43 0.66
C ILE A 5 -0.55 -6.14 2.02
N SER A 6 -1.06 -4.92 2.20
CA SER A 6 -1.75 -4.55 3.44
C SER A 6 -3.11 -5.27 3.47
N SER A 7 -3.41 -5.91 4.60
CA SER A 7 -4.55 -6.82 4.66
C SER A 7 -5.31 -6.67 5.98
N VAL A 8 -6.61 -6.90 5.93
CA VAL A 8 -7.42 -6.87 7.15
C VAL A 8 -7.33 -8.19 7.91
N GLY A 9 -6.86 -9.24 7.27
CA GLY A 9 -6.74 -10.57 7.89
C GLY A 9 -5.46 -11.26 7.50
N TYR A 10 -5.30 -12.49 7.97
CA TYR A 10 -4.02 -13.17 7.88
C TYR A 10 -3.90 -14.12 6.68
N ASP A 11 -4.90 -14.19 5.81
CA ASP A 11 -4.80 -15.06 4.66
C ASP A 11 -5.14 -14.32 3.36
N VAL A 12 -4.93 -14.99 2.23
CA VAL A 12 -5.09 -14.35 0.92
C VAL A 12 -6.53 -14.10 0.55
N ASN A 13 -7.47 -14.71 1.26
CA ASN A 13 -8.89 -14.44 1.04
C ASN A 13 -9.39 -13.24 1.82
N SER A 14 -8.52 -12.64 2.65
CA SER A 14 -8.87 -11.42 3.36
C SER A 14 -8.87 -10.25 2.40
N MET A 15 -9.69 -9.25 2.74
CA MET A 15 -9.74 -8.03 1.93
C MET A 15 -8.47 -7.21 2.12
N VAL A 16 -8.05 -6.53 1.07
CA VAL A 16 -6.94 -5.59 1.18
C VAL A 16 -7.38 -4.44 2.10
N ASP A 17 -6.51 -4.05 3.02
CA ASP A 17 -6.76 -2.87 3.84
C ASP A 17 -6.19 -1.68 3.11
N PHE A 18 -7.01 -0.66 2.86
CA PHE A 18 -6.56 0.52 2.15
C PHE A 18 -5.56 1.35 2.96
N ARG A 19 -5.54 1.17 4.28
CA ARG A 19 -4.68 1.99 5.14
C ARG A 19 -3.37 1.27 5.39
N PHE A 20 -2.33 1.66 4.69
CA PHE A 20 -1.04 0.97 4.80
C PHE A 20 -0.50 0.94 6.23
N GLY A 21 -0.47 2.08 6.91
CA GLY A 21 0.12 2.18 8.24
C GLY A 21 -0.71 1.57 9.35
N ARG A 22 -1.98 1.36 9.11
CA ARG A 22 -2.92 0.90 10.14
C ARG A 22 -3.53 -0.45 9.85
N CYS A 23 -3.03 -1.17 8.86
CA CYS A 23 -3.56 -2.48 8.54
C CYS A 23 -3.22 -3.47 9.65
N ALA A 24 -4.04 -4.51 9.78
CA ALA A 24 -3.85 -5.52 10.82
C ALA A 24 -2.70 -6.46 10.47
N TYR A 25 -2.56 -6.78 9.18
CA TYR A 25 -1.55 -7.74 8.73
C TYR A 25 -0.91 -7.27 7.45
N PHE A 26 0.33 -7.72 7.23
CA PHE A 26 0.96 -7.65 5.91
C PHE A 26 1.09 -9.08 5.40
N ILE A 27 0.58 -9.32 4.21
CA ILE A 27 0.73 -10.61 3.55
C ILE A 27 1.95 -10.49 2.63
N ILE A 28 2.92 -11.38 2.83
CA ILE A 28 4.11 -11.42 1.98
C ILE A 28 3.96 -12.62 1.07
N ALA A 29 3.81 -12.37 -0.21
CA ALA A 29 3.59 -13.43 -1.19
C ALA A 29 4.74 -13.48 -2.16
N ASP A 30 5.24 -14.67 -2.43
CA ASP A 30 6.27 -14.86 -3.44
C ASP A 30 5.61 -15.25 -4.74
N THR A 31 5.76 -14.42 -5.77
CA THR A 31 5.07 -14.64 -7.04
C THR A 31 5.65 -15.83 -7.82
N GLU A 32 6.84 -16.28 -7.46
CA GLU A 32 7.47 -17.40 -8.16
C GLU A 32 7.18 -18.73 -7.50
N THR A 33 7.25 -18.79 -6.17
CA THR A 33 7.05 -20.04 -5.44
C THR A 33 5.63 -20.21 -4.94
N ASN A 34 4.84 -19.13 -4.94
CA ASN A 34 3.48 -19.07 -4.39
C ASN A 34 3.44 -19.25 -2.88
N GLU A 35 4.56 -19.06 -2.21
CA GLU A 35 4.58 -19.09 -0.76
C GLU A 35 3.95 -17.84 -0.18
N ILE A 36 3.22 -18.04 0.91
CA ILE A 36 2.49 -16.95 1.59
C ILE A 36 2.94 -16.92 3.04
N LYS A 37 3.27 -15.73 3.51
CA LYS A 37 3.63 -15.50 4.90
C LYS A 37 2.78 -14.33 5.41
N SER A 38 2.22 -14.47 6.61
CA SER A 38 1.46 -13.38 7.24
C SER A 38 2.27 -12.79 8.36
N ILE A 39 2.30 -11.47 8.44
CA ILE A 39 2.97 -10.77 9.51
C ILE A 39 1.94 -9.86 10.16
N GLN A 40 1.75 -10.02 11.47
CA GLN A 40 0.89 -9.10 12.20
C GLN A 40 1.58 -7.75 12.27
N ASN A 41 0.83 -6.68 11.98
CA ASN A 41 1.40 -5.33 12.04
C ASN A 41 1.40 -4.87 13.49
N PRO A 42 2.57 -4.70 14.12
CA PRO A 42 2.61 -4.31 15.53
C PRO A 42 2.24 -2.85 15.75
N ASN A 43 2.08 -2.09 14.66
CA ASN A 43 1.90 -0.65 14.75
C ASN A 43 0.45 -0.21 14.56
N VAL A 44 -0.49 -1.15 14.52
CA VAL A 44 -1.89 -0.84 14.19
C VAL A 44 -2.50 0.13 15.19
N TYR A 45 -2.05 0.11 16.45
CA TYR A 45 -2.54 1.01 17.48
C TYR A 45 -1.55 2.09 17.88
N ALA A 46 -0.48 2.27 17.11
CA ALA A 46 0.52 3.27 17.46
C ALA A 46 -0.09 4.67 17.45
N ALA A 47 0.30 5.49 18.41
CA ALA A 47 -0.21 6.86 18.51
C ALA A 47 0.30 7.72 17.37
N SER A 48 1.55 7.51 16.98
CA SER A 48 2.17 8.25 15.89
C SER A 48 3.26 7.38 15.28
N GLY A 49 3.68 7.72 14.08
CA GLY A 49 4.75 7.00 13.42
C GLY A 49 4.35 5.66 12.85
N ALA A 50 3.06 5.34 12.84
CA ALA A 50 2.60 4.04 12.38
C ALA A 50 3.02 3.78 10.93
N GLY A 51 2.95 4.81 10.09
CA GLY A 51 3.31 4.64 8.67
C GLY A 51 4.78 4.35 8.49
N ILE A 52 5.64 5.09 9.20
CA ILE A 52 7.09 4.88 9.10
C ILE A 52 7.47 3.50 9.59
N GLN A 53 6.94 3.10 10.76
CA GLN A 53 7.28 1.82 11.35
C GLN A 53 6.75 0.67 10.52
N SER A 54 5.54 0.81 9.97
CA SER A 54 4.97 -0.21 9.08
C SER A 54 5.82 -0.35 7.82
N ALA A 55 6.29 0.77 7.27
CA ALA A 55 7.15 0.75 6.10
C ALA A 55 8.46 0.03 6.40
N GLN A 56 9.05 0.30 7.59
CA GLN A 56 10.27 -0.40 7.98
C GLN A 56 10.05 -1.90 8.11
N THR A 57 8.91 -2.29 8.67
CA THR A 57 8.56 -3.71 8.79
C THR A 57 8.57 -4.38 7.42
N VAL A 58 7.95 -3.72 6.44
CA VAL A 58 7.87 -4.25 5.08
C VAL A 58 9.23 -4.27 4.41
N VAL A 59 10.01 -3.21 4.55
CA VAL A 59 11.36 -3.14 3.96
C VAL A 59 12.23 -4.27 4.49
N ASN A 60 12.08 -4.60 5.77
CA ASN A 60 12.86 -5.67 6.38
C ASN A 60 12.53 -7.05 5.83
N GLU A 61 11.45 -7.19 5.09
CA GLU A 61 11.08 -8.47 4.49
C GLU A 61 11.65 -8.66 3.10
N ASP A 62 12.43 -7.71 2.61
CA ASP A 62 13.08 -7.81 1.30
C ASP A 62 12.10 -8.00 0.16
N VAL A 63 11.02 -7.23 0.20
CA VAL A 63 10.03 -7.33 -0.86
C VAL A 63 10.45 -6.50 -2.07
N GLY A 64 9.97 -6.88 -3.23
CA GLY A 64 10.23 -6.15 -4.47
C GLY A 64 9.09 -5.22 -4.87
N ALA A 65 7.95 -5.30 -4.19
CA ALA A 65 6.81 -4.42 -4.48
C ALA A 65 5.87 -4.41 -3.29
N VAL A 66 5.05 -3.37 -3.21
CA VAL A 66 4.03 -3.22 -2.16
C VAL A 66 2.71 -2.93 -2.85
N ILE A 67 1.63 -3.53 -2.38
CA ILE A 67 0.27 -3.25 -2.85
C ILE A 67 -0.53 -2.72 -1.67
N SER A 68 -1.10 -1.53 -1.82
CA SER A 68 -1.93 -0.93 -0.78
C SER A 68 -2.86 0.09 -1.42
N GLY A 69 -3.83 0.58 -0.66
CA GLY A 69 -4.77 1.56 -1.19
C GLY A 69 -4.32 2.98 -0.95
N GLN A 70 -3.89 3.27 0.26
CA GLN A 70 -3.48 4.62 0.66
C GLN A 70 -2.18 4.55 1.43
N MET A 71 -1.30 5.47 1.13
CA MET A 71 0.00 5.52 1.81
C MET A 71 0.38 6.98 1.98
N GLY A 72 0.55 7.42 3.22
CA GLY A 72 0.92 8.78 3.51
C GLY A 72 2.36 9.10 3.12
N PRO A 73 2.76 10.37 3.20
CA PRO A 73 4.08 10.77 2.71
C PRO A 73 5.24 10.15 3.48
N ASN A 74 5.09 9.94 4.78
CA ASN A 74 6.19 9.38 5.57
C ASN A 74 6.47 7.93 5.21
N ALA A 75 5.42 7.12 5.08
CA ALA A 75 5.57 5.73 4.70
C ALA A 75 6.09 5.62 3.27
N HIS A 76 5.53 6.43 2.37
CA HIS A 76 5.93 6.40 0.97
C HIS A 76 7.42 6.74 0.82
N ARG A 77 7.89 7.71 1.60
CA ARG A 77 9.29 8.10 1.55
C ARG A 77 10.23 6.96 1.94
N VAL A 78 9.86 6.20 2.98
CA VAL A 78 10.67 5.07 3.43
C VAL A 78 10.71 3.97 2.36
N ILE A 79 9.56 3.65 1.77
CA ILE A 79 9.47 2.61 0.75
C ILE A 79 10.23 3.03 -0.50
N ALA A 80 10.06 4.30 -0.92
CA ALA A 80 10.73 4.80 -2.10
C ALA A 80 12.24 4.84 -1.92
N ALA A 81 12.71 5.18 -0.71
CA ALA A 81 14.14 5.19 -0.44
C ALA A 81 14.77 3.80 -0.54
N ALA A 82 13.97 2.77 -0.36
CA ALA A 82 14.42 1.39 -0.51
C ALA A 82 14.27 0.90 -1.96
N ASN A 83 13.86 1.78 -2.87
CA ASN A 83 13.66 1.48 -4.29
C ASN A 83 12.59 0.41 -4.52
N ILE A 84 11.55 0.44 -3.69
CA ILE A 84 10.45 -0.51 -3.79
C ILE A 84 9.25 0.20 -4.40
N PRO A 85 8.74 -0.25 -5.54
CA PRO A 85 7.55 0.37 -6.13
C PRO A 85 6.30 0.01 -5.34
N VAL A 86 5.35 0.94 -5.31
CA VAL A 86 4.07 0.76 -4.64
C VAL A 86 2.99 0.75 -5.70
N TYR A 87 2.06 -0.18 -5.59
CA TYR A 87 0.95 -0.31 -6.52
C TYR A 87 -0.36 -0.11 -5.78
N ILE A 88 -1.32 0.48 -6.47
CA ILE A 88 -2.61 0.83 -5.89
C ILE A 88 -3.55 -0.35 -6.03
N SER A 89 -4.09 -0.80 -4.90
CA SER A 89 -5.04 -1.91 -4.89
C SER A 89 -6.30 -1.55 -5.69
N ALA A 90 -6.82 -2.53 -6.42
CA ALA A 90 -8.08 -2.38 -7.13
C ALA A 90 -9.28 -2.68 -6.24
N GLY A 91 -9.07 -2.90 -4.94
CA GLY A 91 -10.11 -3.36 -4.04
C GLY A 91 -10.17 -4.88 -4.06
N GLY A 92 -11.01 -5.47 -3.25
CA GLY A 92 -11.17 -6.91 -3.21
C GLY A 92 -10.15 -7.58 -2.32
N THR A 93 -9.92 -8.87 -2.56
CA THR A 93 -9.07 -9.67 -1.70
C THR A 93 -7.61 -9.56 -2.07
N VAL A 94 -6.77 -10.03 -1.14
CA VAL A 94 -5.33 -10.12 -1.37
C VAL A 94 -5.06 -10.98 -2.60
N ALA A 95 -5.72 -12.13 -2.72
CA ALA A 95 -5.52 -13.02 -3.86
C ALA A 95 -5.86 -12.35 -5.19
N GLU A 96 -6.97 -11.61 -5.23
CA GLU A 96 -7.38 -10.92 -6.43
C GLU A 96 -6.35 -9.86 -6.85
N ASN A 97 -5.80 -9.15 -5.87
CA ASN A 97 -4.80 -8.13 -6.16
C ASN A 97 -3.47 -8.74 -6.59
N LEU A 98 -3.10 -9.89 -6.03
CA LEU A 98 -1.92 -10.60 -6.49
C LEU A 98 -2.04 -11.02 -7.95
N GLU A 99 -3.21 -11.52 -8.34
CA GLU A 99 -3.43 -11.91 -9.73
C GLU A 99 -3.34 -10.71 -10.66
N ARG A 100 -3.92 -9.59 -10.26
CA ARG A 100 -3.84 -8.37 -11.06
C ARG A 100 -2.39 -7.88 -11.17
N PHE A 101 -1.65 -7.97 -10.07
CA PHE A 101 -0.25 -7.58 -10.08
C PHE A 101 0.55 -8.43 -11.06
N LYS A 102 0.32 -9.74 -11.07
CA LYS A 102 1.01 -10.65 -11.98
C LYS A 102 0.69 -10.35 -13.44
N ARG A 103 -0.49 -9.81 -13.72
CA ARG A 103 -0.91 -9.44 -15.07
C ARG A 103 -0.57 -8.02 -15.41
N ASP A 104 0.15 -7.32 -14.54
CA ASP A 104 0.52 -5.92 -14.73
C ASP A 104 -0.72 -5.03 -14.89
N GLU A 105 -1.74 -5.30 -14.09
CA GLU A 105 -3.01 -4.59 -14.16
C GLU A 105 -3.23 -3.60 -13.03
N LEU A 106 -2.26 -3.43 -12.13
CA LEU A 106 -2.38 -2.45 -11.05
C LEU A 106 -1.59 -1.20 -11.40
N GLU A 107 -2.18 -0.06 -11.05
CA GLU A 107 -1.55 1.22 -11.28
C GLU A 107 -0.48 1.47 -10.23
N GLN A 108 0.66 1.99 -10.65
CA GLN A 108 1.75 2.30 -9.72
C GLN A 108 1.48 3.63 -9.04
N MET A 109 1.72 3.67 -7.73
CA MET A 109 1.58 4.89 -6.94
C MET A 109 2.93 5.60 -6.96
N SER A 110 3.04 6.69 -7.72
CA SER A 110 4.31 7.41 -7.84
C SER A 110 4.46 8.52 -6.80
N GLN A 111 3.38 8.85 -6.10
CA GLN A 111 3.39 9.89 -5.08
C GLN A 111 2.54 9.42 -3.91
N PRO A 112 2.72 10.01 -2.72
CA PRO A 112 1.83 9.67 -1.61
C PRO A 112 0.38 9.95 -1.99
N SER A 113 -0.51 9.05 -1.63
CA SER A 113 -1.90 9.16 -2.03
C SER A 113 -2.76 9.90 -1.01
N VAL A 114 -2.21 10.17 0.19
CA VAL A 114 -2.94 10.82 1.26
C VAL A 114 -2.18 12.06 1.66
N ALA A 115 -2.86 13.19 1.73
CA ALA A 115 -2.23 14.41 2.19
C ALA A 115 -1.87 14.27 3.65
N GLU A 116 -0.79 14.97 4.04
CA GLU A 116 -0.33 14.96 5.39
C GLU A 116 -1.36 15.41 6.33
N LYS A 117 -2.16 16.35 5.93
CA LYS A 117 -3.25 16.71 6.67
C LYS A 117 -4.36 16.71 5.74
N PHE A 118 -5.30 16.07 6.03
CA PHE A 118 -6.23 15.96 5.14
C PHE A 118 -7.05 17.06 5.05
N GLY A 119 -7.14 17.24 4.46
CA GLY A 119 -7.67 17.99 4.21
C GLY A 119 -7.46 19.08 4.22
N MET A 120 -7.15 19.27 4.31
CA MET A 120 -6.77 20.16 4.17
C MET A 120 -6.64 20.54 3.12
N GLY A 121 -6.93 20.37 3.06
CA GLY A 121 -6.90 20.80 2.18
C GLY A 121 -6.99 20.81 1.32
N MET A 122 -7.23 20.89 1.32
CA MET A 122 -7.17 20.96 0.42
C MET A 122 -7.35 21.20 -0.28
N GLY A 123 -7.68 21.39 -0.20
CA GLY A 123 -7.63 21.78 -0.90
C GLY A 123 -7.76 21.83 -1.65
N PRO A 124 -8.02 22.20 -1.76
CA PRO A 124 -8.04 22.27 -2.74
C PRO A 124 -7.83 22.27 -3.54
N GLY A 125 -7.93 22.22 -3.42
CA GLY A 125 -7.53 22.36 -4.24
C GLY A 125 -7.29 21.94 -4.88
N MET A 126 -7.51 21.86 -4.91
CA MET A 126 -7.18 21.59 -5.53
C MET A 126 -7.05 21.36 -6.31
N GLY A 127 -7.31 21.30 -6.29
CA GLY A 127 -7.07 21.29 -7.09
C GLY A 127 -6.96 20.87 -7.81
N ARG A 128 -7.10 20.96 -8.00
CA ARG A 128 -7.05 20.66 -8.78
C ARG A 128 -6.64 20.33 -9.56
N GLY A 129 -6.77 20.11 -9.41
CA GLY A 129 -6.32 19.84 -10.08
C GLY A 129 -6.03 19.11 -10.45
N GLY A 130 -6.37 18.88 -10.49
CA GLY A 130 -6.03 18.32 -10.85
C GLY A 130 -5.88 17.61 -11.19
N GLY A 131 -6.17 17.42 -11.34
CA GLY A 131 -6.00 16.85 -11.74
C GLY A 131 -5.90 16.12 -12.18
N GLY A 132 -5.95 15.89 -12.34
CA GLY A 132 -5.82 15.41 -12.80
C GLY A 132 -5.88 14.59 -13.04
N ARG A 133 -6.05 14.38 -13.00
CA ARG A 133 -6.14 13.64 -13.26
C ARG A 133 -6.63 13.03 -13.47
N GLY A 134 -6.85 12.63 -13.41
CA GLY A 134 -7.24 12.17 -13.63
C GLY A 134 -7.59 11.35 -13.76
N ARG A 135 -7.73 11.14 -13.88
CA ARG A 135 -8.13 10.36 -13.99
C ARG A 135 -8.19 9.41 -13.43
N TRP A 136 -8.28 9.40 -12.72
CA TRP A 136 -8.01 8.46 -12.17
C TRP A 136 -8.98 7.87 -11.54
N TRP A 137 -9.62 7.81 -11.48
CA TRP A 137 -10.36 7.37 -11.21
C TRP A 137 -11.34 7.41 -11.62
N GLN A 138 -11.07 7.47 -12.02
CA GLN A 138 -11.10 7.66 -12.52
C GLN A 138 -10.98 7.42 -12.89
N GLN A 139 -11.15 7.39 -12.80
CA GLN A 139 -10.53 7.45 -13.12
C GLN A 139 -10.51 7.25 -13.34
#